data_650b38c58daf6e8624fbf71cfc433215
#
_entry.id   650b38c58daf6e8624fbf71cfc433215
#
_cell.length_a   1.000
_cell.length_b   1.000
_cell.length_c   1.000
_cell.angle_alpha   90.00
_cell.angle_beta   90.00
_cell.angle_gamma   90.00
#
_symmetry.space_group_name_H-M   'P 1'
#
loop_
_entity.id
_entity.type
_entity.pdbx_description
1 polymer ?
#
loop_
_entity_poly.entity_id
_entity_poly.type
_entity_poly.pdbx_seq_one_letter_code
_entity_poly.pdbx_strand_id
1 'polypeptide(L)'
;MKSKALFLLYSFLIIFSFLASIDGMQINYLELDFFQSYYKIQNHIRSGENINDVKLNKDMFISEYYLKDGLVEFKIEKTVHFCLLGKKKIEKTYVVYLKDYLFQPS
;
A
#
# COMPACT_ATOMS: atom_id res chain seq x y z
N MET A 1 19.79 -19.56 -38.81
CA MET A 1 19.84 -18.22 -38.25
C MET A 1 18.47 -17.69 -37.79
N LYS A 2 17.41 -17.92 -38.57
CA LYS A 2 16.07 -17.50 -38.14
C LYS A 2 15.60 -18.17 -36.87
N SER A 3 15.99 -19.44 -36.64
CA SER A 3 15.61 -20.17 -35.43
C SER A 3 16.22 -19.60 -34.17
N LYS A 4 17.47 -19.08 -34.24
CA LYS A 4 18.10 -18.44 -33.07
C LYS A 4 17.43 -17.12 -32.69
N ALA A 5 17.04 -16.35 -33.69
CA ALA A 5 16.33 -15.08 -33.46
C ALA A 5 14.97 -15.32 -32.82
N LEU A 6 14.24 -16.34 -33.33
CA LEU A 6 12.96 -16.73 -32.75
C LEU A 6 13.13 -17.24 -31.31
N PHE A 7 14.15 -18.05 -31.08
CA PHE A 7 14.41 -18.57 -29.73
C PHE A 7 14.70 -17.44 -28.75
N LEU A 8 15.52 -16.47 -29.15
CA LEU A 8 15.84 -15.31 -28.30
C LEU A 8 14.58 -14.48 -28.04
N LEU A 9 13.75 -14.29 -29.07
CA LEU A 9 12.51 -13.55 -28.92
C LEU A 9 11.56 -14.23 -27.94
N TYR A 10 11.37 -15.55 -28.07
CA TYR A 10 10.53 -16.31 -27.14
C TYR A 10 11.08 -16.28 -25.73
N SER A 11 12.39 -16.43 -25.56
CA SER A 11 13.03 -16.35 -24.25
C SER A 11 12.79 -14.99 -23.63
N PHE A 12 12.94 -13.93 -24.40
CA PHE A 12 12.72 -12.57 -23.92
C PHE A 12 11.27 -12.37 -23.50
N LEU A 13 10.32 -12.86 -24.28
CA LEU A 13 8.89 -12.74 -23.96
C LEU A 13 8.54 -13.50 -22.68
N ILE A 14 9.11 -14.69 -22.49
CA ILE A 14 8.88 -15.48 -21.27
C ILE A 14 9.41 -14.75 -20.06
N ILE A 15 10.63 -14.23 -20.13
CA ILE A 15 11.24 -13.46 -19.04
C ILE A 15 10.42 -12.22 -18.73
N PHE A 16 10.02 -11.48 -19.75
CA PHE A 16 9.22 -10.28 -19.61
C PHE A 16 7.88 -10.59 -18.93
N SER A 17 7.20 -11.66 -19.36
CA SER A 17 5.94 -12.09 -18.76
C SER A 17 6.11 -12.48 -17.29
N PHE A 18 7.21 -13.15 -16.98
CA PHE A 18 7.51 -13.53 -15.60
C PHE A 18 7.71 -12.30 -14.72
N LEU A 19 8.48 -11.32 -15.19
CA LEU A 19 8.70 -10.08 -14.44
C LEU A 19 7.41 -9.28 -14.27
N ALA A 20 6.57 -9.23 -15.30
CA ALA A 20 5.28 -8.57 -15.22
C ALA A 20 4.36 -9.26 -14.20
N SER A 21 4.42 -10.58 -14.13
CA SER A 21 3.66 -11.34 -13.13
C SER A 21 4.10 -11.01 -11.71
N ILE A 22 5.41 -10.88 -11.49
CA ILE A 22 5.93 -10.49 -10.18
C ILE A 22 5.43 -9.11 -9.80
N ASP A 23 5.47 -8.15 -10.72
CA ASP A 23 4.98 -6.80 -10.49
C ASP A 23 3.47 -6.80 -10.17
N GLY A 24 2.70 -7.62 -10.87
CA GLY A 24 1.27 -7.78 -10.59
C GLY A 24 1.01 -8.33 -9.21
N MET A 25 1.79 -9.32 -8.77
CA MET A 25 1.69 -9.86 -7.42
C MET A 25 2.03 -8.79 -6.37
N GLN A 26 3.04 -7.97 -6.63
CA GLN A 26 3.42 -6.88 -5.72
C GLN A 26 2.30 -5.87 -5.57
N ILE A 27 1.59 -5.56 -6.67
CA ILE A 27 0.44 -4.66 -6.62
C ILE A 27 -0.66 -5.22 -5.71
N ASN A 28 -0.95 -6.51 -5.81
CA ASN A 28 -1.95 -7.16 -4.98
C ASN A 28 -1.53 -7.15 -3.49
N TYR A 29 -0.27 -7.44 -3.21
CA TYR A 29 0.26 -7.36 -1.85
C TYR A 29 0.23 -5.94 -1.31
N LEU A 30 0.46 -4.98 -2.17
CA LEU A 30 0.43 -3.56 -1.80
C LEU A 30 -0.95 -3.15 -1.30
N GLU A 31 -2.00 -3.55 -2.00
CA GLU A 31 -3.36 -3.27 -1.57
C GLU A 31 -3.67 -3.89 -0.21
N LEU A 32 -3.24 -5.13 0.00
CA LEU A 32 -3.41 -5.82 1.27
C LEU A 32 -2.63 -5.11 2.38
N ASP A 33 -1.39 -4.70 2.11
CA ASP A 33 -0.57 -3.98 3.08
C ASP A 33 -1.20 -2.66 3.49
N PHE A 34 -1.74 -1.89 2.55
CA PHE A 34 -2.43 -0.66 2.84
C PHE A 34 -3.69 -0.90 3.68
N PHE A 35 -4.44 -1.92 3.34
CA PHE A 35 -5.65 -2.29 4.06
C PHE A 35 -5.34 -2.66 5.51
N GLN A 36 -4.33 -3.49 5.72
CA GLN A 36 -3.89 -3.89 7.06
C GLN A 36 -3.38 -2.69 7.86
N SER A 37 -2.65 -1.80 7.22
CA SER A 37 -2.15 -0.59 7.86
C SER A 37 -3.29 0.34 8.26
N TYR A 38 -4.29 0.47 7.41
CA TYR A 38 -5.50 1.23 7.72
C TYR A 38 -6.17 0.71 9.00
N TYR A 39 -6.33 -0.61 9.11
CA TYR A 39 -6.94 -1.21 10.29
C TYR A 39 -6.12 -0.98 11.54
N LYS A 40 -4.81 -1.11 11.45
CA LYS A 40 -3.93 -0.84 12.60
C LYS A 40 -4.07 0.59 13.09
N ILE A 41 -4.06 1.54 12.16
CA ILE A 41 -4.18 2.95 12.49
C ILE A 41 -5.57 3.25 13.05
N GLN A 42 -6.61 2.70 12.46
CA GLN A 42 -7.97 2.87 12.93
C GLN A 42 -8.12 2.38 14.37
N ASN A 43 -7.56 1.23 14.69
CA ASN A 43 -7.62 0.68 16.04
C ASN A 43 -6.86 1.55 17.03
N HIS A 44 -5.71 2.08 16.66
CA HIS A 44 -4.94 3.00 17.50
C HIS A 44 -5.72 4.28 17.80
N ILE A 45 -6.33 4.85 16.78
CA ILE A 45 -7.12 6.07 16.92
C ILE A 45 -8.30 5.84 17.85
N ARG A 46 -9.01 4.74 17.67
CA ARG A 46 -10.19 4.41 18.48
C ARG A 46 -9.84 4.07 19.93
N SER A 47 -8.64 3.55 20.14
CA SER A 47 -8.14 3.26 21.48
C SER A 47 -7.60 4.49 22.20
N GLY A 48 -7.54 5.63 21.52
CA GLY A 48 -6.98 6.85 22.09
C GLY A 48 -5.47 6.88 22.10
N GLU A 49 -4.81 5.95 21.44
CA GLU A 49 -3.36 5.91 21.36
C GLU A 49 -2.85 6.91 20.32
N ASN A 50 -1.59 7.30 20.49
CA ASN A 50 -0.96 8.22 19.55
C ASN A 50 -0.73 7.55 18.19
N ILE A 51 -1.17 8.21 17.12
CA ILE A 51 -1.03 7.70 15.77
C ILE A 51 0.44 7.49 15.39
N ASN A 52 1.36 8.25 15.98
CA ASN A 52 2.79 8.12 15.70
C ASN A 52 3.41 6.84 16.28
N ASP A 53 2.72 6.20 17.22
CA ASP A 53 3.20 4.95 17.84
C ASP A 53 2.83 3.71 17.03
N VAL A 54 2.10 3.87 15.95
CA VAL A 54 1.69 2.73 15.11
C VAL A 54 2.89 2.21 14.34
N LYS A 55 3.13 0.90 14.46
CA LYS A 55 4.17 0.23 13.68
C LYS A 55 3.55 -0.32 12.42
N LEU A 56 3.97 0.19 11.29
CA LEU A 56 3.53 -0.26 9.99
C LEU A 56 4.52 -1.25 9.39
N ASN A 57 4.12 -1.86 8.27
CA ASN A 57 4.97 -2.77 7.55
C ASN A 57 6.21 -2.04 7.03
N LYS A 58 7.23 -2.82 6.66
CA LYS A 58 8.49 -2.27 6.14
C LYS A 58 8.22 -1.32 4.96
N ASP A 59 8.95 -0.22 4.93
CA ASP A 59 8.86 0.82 3.90
C ASP A 59 7.53 1.56 3.85
N MET A 60 6.72 1.43 4.90
CA MET A 60 5.47 2.16 5.03
C MET A 60 5.55 3.14 6.19
N PHE A 61 5.01 4.33 6.00
CA PHE A 61 4.94 5.32 7.08
C PHE A 61 3.78 6.28 6.82
N ILE A 62 3.35 6.92 7.89
CA ILE A 62 2.34 7.96 7.81
C ILE A 62 3.05 9.27 7.48
N SER A 63 2.77 9.83 6.31
CA SER A 63 3.41 11.07 5.88
C SER A 63 2.73 12.30 6.46
N GLU A 64 1.41 12.26 6.57
CA GLU A 64 0.62 13.38 7.08
C GLU A 64 -0.61 12.86 7.79
N TYR A 65 -1.05 13.58 8.83
CA TYR A 65 -2.35 13.32 9.42
C TYR A 65 -2.96 14.64 9.93
N TYR A 66 -4.29 14.70 9.88
CA TYR A 66 -5.03 15.87 10.32
C TYR A 66 -6.20 15.42 11.17
N LEU A 67 -6.37 16.09 12.29
CA LEU A 67 -7.57 15.93 13.12
C LEU A 67 -8.50 17.09 12.81
N LYS A 68 -9.70 16.81 12.31
CA LYS A 68 -10.62 17.85 11.88
C LYS A 68 -12.06 17.42 12.13
N ASP A 69 -12.78 18.20 12.91
CA ASP A 69 -14.23 18.06 13.12
C ASP A 69 -14.70 16.63 13.43
N GLY A 70 -13.95 15.92 14.28
CA GLY A 70 -14.33 14.58 14.67
C GLY A 70 -13.97 13.49 13.67
N LEU A 71 -13.08 13.80 12.75
CA LEU A 71 -12.49 12.81 11.86
C LEU A 71 -10.98 12.97 11.83
N VAL A 72 -10.30 11.87 11.52
CA VAL A 72 -8.85 11.87 11.33
C VAL A 72 -8.57 11.48 9.90
N GLU A 73 -7.91 12.35 9.17
CA GLU A 73 -7.45 12.08 7.82
C GLU A 73 -5.95 11.84 7.86
N PHE A 74 -5.50 10.75 7.27
CA PHE A 74 -4.08 10.42 7.27
C PHE A 74 -3.68 9.83 5.92
N LYS A 75 -2.42 10.06 5.57
CA LYS A 75 -1.84 9.57 4.32
C LYS A 75 -0.75 8.57 4.64
N ILE A 76 -0.83 7.40 4.01
CA ILE A 76 0.18 6.35 4.13
C ILE A 76 0.99 6.32 2.85
N GLU A 77 2.31 6.32 3.00
CA GLU A 77 3.24 6.21 1.88
C GLU A 77 3.97 4.89 1.96
N LYS A 78 4.21 4.29 0.80
CA LYS A 78 5.03 3.10 0.67
C LYS A 78 5.87 3.19 -0.59
N THR A 79 7.16 2.83 -0.46
CA THR A 79 8.06 2.70 -1.60
C THR A 79 8.09 1.25 -2.04
N VAL A 80 7.85 1.01 -3.32
CA VAL A 80 7.83 -0.34 -3.91
C VAL A 80 8.86 -0.40 -5.03
N HIS A 81 9.61 -1.50 -5.07
CA HIS A 81 10.57 -1.76 -6.13
C HIS A 81 9.98 -2.78 -7.09
N PHE A 82 9.56 -2.29 -8.25
CA PHE A 82 9.04 -3.15 -9.31
C PHE A 82 10.16 -3.62 -10.23
N CYS A 83 9.98 -4.82 -10.81
CA CYS A 83 10.97 -5.36 -11.73
C CYS A 83 11.02 -4.59 -13.04
N LEU A 84 9.87 -4.21 -13.57
CA LEU A 84 9.76 -3.51 -14.86
C LEU A 84 9.59 -2.01 -14.69
N LEU A 85 8.82 -1.60 -13.68
CA LEU A 85 8.47 -0.20 -13.48
C LEU A 85 9.49 0.56 -12.63
N GLY A 86 10.40 -0.16 -11.97
CA GLY A 86 11.39 0.43 -11.10
C GLY A 86 10.83 0.86 -9.75
N LYS A 87 11.52 1.77 -9.09
CA LYS A 87 11.13 2.25 -7.78
C LYS A 87 9.97 3.22 -7.89
N LYS A 88 8.88 2.97 -7.18
CA LYS A 88 7.69 3.82 -7.16
C LYS A 88 7.27 4.12 -5.73
N LYS A 89 6.90 5.36 -5.51
CA LYS A 89 6.34 5.81 -4.25
C LYS A 89 4.83 5.88 -4.40
N ILE A 90 4.12 5.13 -3.57
CA ILE A 90 2.66 5.03 -3.64
C ILE A 90 2.07 5.62 -2.37
N GLU A 91 1.09 6.50 -2.54
CA GLU A 91 0.42 7.19 -1.45
C GLU A 91 -1.06 6.89 -1.49
N LYS A 92 -1.66 6.67 -0.31
CA LYS A 92 -3.11 6.54 -0.17
C LYS A 92 -3.57 7.35 1.02
N THR A 93 -4.68 8.05 0.85
CA THR A 93 -5.30 8.85 1.90
C THR A 93 -6.53 8.11 2.44
N TYR A 94 -6.62 8.04 3.77
CA TYR A 94 -7.73 7.39 4.46
C TYR A 94 -8.34 8.35 5.47
N VAL A 95 -9.60 8.10 5.79
CA VAL A 95 -10.34 8.89 6.77
C VAL A 95 -10.97 7.96 7.79
N VAL A 96 -10.78 8.28 9.06
CA VAL A 96 -11.43 7.56 10.16
C VAL A 96 -12.36 8.52 10.88
N TYR A 97 -13.63 8.16 10.97
CA TYR A 97 -14.63 8.97 11.63
C TYR A 97 -14.70 8.63 13.10
N LEU A 98 -14.31 9.57 13.94
CA LEU A 98 -14.40 9.40 15.39
C LEU A 98 -15.85 9.49 15.87
N LYS A 99 -16.65 10.29 15.20
CA LYS A 99 -18.05 10.50 15.59
C LYS A 99 -18.92 9.26 15.44
N ASP A 100 -18.65 8.45 14.43
CA ASP A 100 -19.40 7.21 14.22
C ASP A 100 -19.27 6.28 15.43
N TYR A 101 -18.11 6.31 16.05
CA TYR A 101 -17.84 5.55 17.26
C TYR A 101 -18.62 6.08 18.46
N LEU A 102 -18.78 7.41 18.52
CA LEU A 102 -19.47 8.07 19.62
C LEU A 102 -21.01 8.02 19.47
N PHE A 103 -21.48 7.90 18.25
CA PHE A 103 -22.90 7.93 17.93
C PHE A 103 -23.55 6.56 17.83
N GLN A 104 -22.89 5.53 18.25
CA GLN A 104 -23.56 4.24 18.29
C GLN A 104 -24.70 4.32 19.26
N PRO A 105 -25.92 3.97 18.82
CA PRO A 105 -27.05 3.99 19.74
C PRO A 105 -26.79 3.03 20.88
N SER A 106 -26.80 3.56 22.01
CA SER A 106 -26.63 2.79 23.23
C SER A 106 -27.81 1.87 23.46
#